data_0ce2de2a6c9e545adf8eb159ca62cc5f
#
_entry.id   0ce2de2a6c9e545adf8eb159ca62cc5f
#
_cell.length_a   1.000
_cell.length_b   1.000
_cell.length_c   1.000
_cell.angle_alpha   90.00
_cell.angle_beta   90.00
_cell.angle_gamma   90.00
#
_symmetry.space_group_name_H-M   'P 1'
#
loop_
_entity.id
_entity.type
_entity.pdbx_description
1 polymer ?
#
loop_
_entity_poly.entity_id
_entity_poly.type
_entity_poly.pdbx_seq_one_letter_code
_entity_poly.pdbx_strand_id
1 'polypeptide(L)'
;MALALSATAICAQNEGPTMGWSSWNTFGLNINETLIKQTANSMVSKKLLDVGYNHVNIDDGYFGGRDKSSGQLKIHPQRFPNGLKPVVDHIHSKGLKAGIYSDAGHNTCGSYHGGDQTGVGVGLYEHDQQDADLFFKELGFDFIKVDFCGGDPIHNNENLKLDEKARYEAIAKAIRNTGRTDVRMNACRWAYPGTWVDGSAFSWRTTGDIYASWESVRGILAENLYMSAYCSRGHYNDMDMLEVGVTTWDGNKLTNEENNTHFGMWCIMNSPLLIGCDIRNLNGTALNLLRNTELIALNQDTLYQQAYVVDYQNDCYTLVKDLERRDSTLRAFAVYNPTDETKAVKVSFADLCLAGDVKLRDLFQMKDVGTFTDSYEVTLPKHATRIYRAEAERRIERVRYEAETGYCSAYSEITGNVCSYSQSSSCSGGYKAGWLGRSEKNDLQWRSVYSREGGEYKLTIGYLSGQSRSVTVSINGKKVQTLSLNSGSFSKVGRKTITVELQPGYNTVRLSNPSSDMPDLDYIDLEPVVPTSITAPSAPESVGRAYDLQGRPVDAATARGVIVSGGCKVLR
;
A
#
# COMPACT_ATOMS: atom_id res chain seq x y z
N MET A 1 -4.98 17.40 50.03
CA MET A 1 -5.78 16.38 49.36
C MET A 1 -5.43 16.47 47.85
N ALA A 2 -4.43 15.72 47.39
CA ALA A 2 -3.96 15.74 46.01
C ALA A 2 -4.73 14.68 45.22
N LEU A 3 -5.54 15.11 44.23
CA LEU A 3 -6.16 14.22 43.27
C LEU A 3 -5.08 13.69 42.33
N ALA A 4 -4.81 12.40 42.44
CA ALA A 4 -4.06 11.68 41.41
C ALA A 4 -4.97 11.44 40.20
N LEU A 5 -4.76 12.19 39.11
CA LEU A 5 -5.31 11.85 37.81
C LEU A 5 -4.57 10.62 37.29
N SER A 6 -5.22 9.47 37.35
CA SER A 6 -4.79 8.29 36.62
C SER A 6 -5.02 8.55 35.11
N ALA A 7 -3.96 8.87 34.36
CA ALA A 7 -3.97 8.85 32.92
C ALA A 7 -4.08 7.38 32.50
N THR A 8 -5.29 6.93 32.20
CA THR A 8 -5.47 5.72 31.37
C THR A 8 -4.91 6.05 30.00
N ALA A 9 -3.72 5.54 29.70
CA ALA A 9 -3.21 5.49 28.34
C ALA A 9 -4.21 4.65 27.54
N ILE A 10 -5.08 5.31 26.77
CA ILE A 10 -5.79 4.67 25.67
C ILE A 10 -4.67 4.25 24.71
N CYS A 11 -4.30 2.97 24.72
CA CYS A 11 -3.50 2.41 23.65
C CYS A 11 -4.26 2.68 22.36
N ALA A 12 -3.81 3.66 21.58
CA ALA A 12 -4.30 3.85 20.24
C ALA A 12 -4.12 2.51 19.52
N GLN A 13 -5.22 1.95 19.03
CA GLN A 13 -5.19 0.70 18.28
C GLN A 13 -4.22 0.91 17.12
N ASN A 14 -3.18 0.08 17.01
CA ASN A 14 -2.25 0.16 15.90
C ASN A 14 -3.02 -0.16 14.63
N GLU A 15 -3.20 0.83 13.77
CA GLU A 15 -3.94 0.72 12.51
C GLU A 15 -3.06 0.39 11.31
N GLY A 16 -1.75 0.23 11.53
CA GLY A 16 -0.79 -0.22 10.51
C GLY A 16 -1.03 -1.67 10.08
N PRO A 17 -0.36 -2.09 8.98
CA PRO A 17 -0.42 -3.46 8.52
C PRO A 17 -0.14 -4.47 9.62
N THR A 18 -0.79 -5.63 9.57
CA THR A 18 -0.60 -6.68 10.58
C THR A 18 0.83 -7.21 10.54
N MET A 19 1.45 -7.31 11.70
CA MET A 19 2.78 -7.90 11.86
C MET A 19 2.69 -9.10 12.80
N GLY A 20 3.29 -10.23 12.38
CA GLY A 20 3.23 -11.44 13.17
C GLY A 20 3.90 -12.63 12.51
N TRP A 21 3.42 -13.80 12.88
CA TRP A 21 3.81 -15.09 12.33
C TRP A 21 2.56 -15.88 11.96
N SER A 22 2.63 -16.67 10.89
CA SER A 22 1.56 -17.59 10.50
C SER A 22 2.14 -18.98 10.19
N SER A 23 1.38 -20.02 10.48
CA SER A 23 1.91 -21.38 10.51
C SER A 23 2.03 -22.06 9.13
N TRP A 24 1.39 -21.53 8.08
CA TRP A 24 1.17 -22.28 6.84
C TRP A 24 2.45 -22.63 6.07
N ASN A 25 3.28 -21.65 5.70
CA ASN A 25 4.34 -21.86 4.71
C ASN A 25 5.42 -22.87 5.13
N THR A 26 5.69 -22.99 6.43
CA THR A 26 6.65 -24.00 6.93
C THR A 26 5.97 -25.28 7.38
N PHE A 27 4.78 -25.21 7.97
CA PHE A 27 4.21 -26.36 8.65
C PHE A 27 2.98 -26.96 7.95
N GLY A 28 2.31 -26.22 7.05
CA GLY A 28 1.07 -26.65 6.45
C GLY A 28 0.08 -27.15 7.51
N LEU A 29 -0.45 -28.34 7.32
CA LEU A 29 -1.36 -29.03 8.26
C LEU A 29 -0.65 -29.61 9.50
N ASN A 30 0.69 -29.65 9.55
CA ASN A 30 1.48 -30.30 10.63
C ASN A 30 1.69 -29.34 11.82
N ILE A 31 0.61 -28.87 12.38
CA ILE A 31 0.59 -27.98 13.54
C ILE A 31 0.04 -28.68 14.78
N ASN A 32 0.43 -28.21 15.95
CA ASN A 32 -0.10 -28.68 17.23
C ASN A 32 0.05 -27.63 18.33
N GLU A 33 -0.60 -27.89 19.47
CA GLU A 33 -0.59 -26.99 20.64
C GLU A 33 0.84 -26.63 21.09
N THR A 34 1.75 -27.62 21.12
CA THR A 34 3.14 -27.42 21.55
C THR A 34 3.90 -26.51 20.61
N LEU A 35 3.77 -26.72 19.30
CA LEU A 35 4.40 -25.89 18.27
C LEU A 35 3.97 -24.42 18.42
N ILE A 36 2.67 -24.17 18.51
CA ILE A 36 2.13 -22.80 18.59
C ILE A 36 2.63 -22.08 19.86
N LYS A 37 2.57 -22.77 21.01
CA LYS A 37 3.07 -22.20 22.27
C LYS A 37 4.58 -21.92 22.25
N GLN A 38 5.38 -22.82 21.67
CA GLN A 38 6.82 -22.60 21.50
C GLN A 38 7.13 -21.44 20.56
N THR A 39 6.36 -21.28 19.49
CA THR A 39 6.46 -20.16 18.56
C THR A 39 6.16 -18.84 19.27
N ALA A 40 5.07 -18.76 20.05
CA ALA A 40 4.77 -17.58 20.85
C ALA A 40 5.89 -17.21 21.84
N ASN A 41 6.50 -18.23 22.50
CA ASN A 41 7.66 -18.00 23.35
C ASN A 41 8.87 -17.46 22.56
N SER A 42 9.08 -17.96 21.33
CA SER A 42 10.17 -17.53 20.45
C SER A 42 9.99 -16.13 19.92
N MET A 43 8.75 -15.68 19.66
CA MET A 43 8.45 -14.29 19.32
C MET A 43 9.00 -13.31 20.36
N VAL A 44 8.82 -13.64 21.65
CA VAL A 44 9.31 -12.82 22.75
C VAL A 44 10.83 -12.98 22.93
N SER A 45 11.32 -14.21 23.04
CA SER A 45 12.74 -14.45 23.33
C SER A 45 13.69 -13.96 22.25
N LYS A 46 13.25 -13.94 20.99
CA LYS A 46 14.01 -13.39 19.85
C LYS A 46 13.71 -11.88 19.63
N LYS A 47 12.99 -11.24 20.54
CA LYS A 47 12.67 -9.80 20.51
C LYS A 47 11.96 -9.36 19.23
N LEU A 48 11.14 -10.22 18.65
CA LEU A 48 10.29 -9.88 17.52
C LEU A 48 9.10 -9.02 17.97
N LEU A 49 8.55 -9.32 19.16
CA LEU A 49 7.52 -8.49 19.79
C LEU A 49 8.01 -7.05 20.03
N ASP A 50 9.28 -6.87 20.42
CA ASP A 50 9.86 -5.55 20.71
C ASP A 50 9.89 -4.63 19.47
N VAL A 51 9.88 -5.18 18.27
CA VAL A 51 9.89 -4.44 17.00
C VAL A 51 8.54 -4.46 16.27
N GLY A 52 7.48 -4.97 16.93
CA GLY A 52 6.10 -4.83 16.45
C GLY A 52 5.42 -6.11 15.95
N TYR A 53 6.11 -7.25 15.84
CA TYR A 53 5.47 -8.53 15.48
C TYR A 53 4.66 -9.05 16.67
N ASN A 54 3.36 -8.80 16.65
CA ASN A 54 2.48 -9.05 17.80
C ASN A 54 1.40 -10.09 17.55
N HIS A 55 1.29 -10.70 16.36
CA HIS A 55 0.31 -11.75 16.07
C HIS A 55 0.97 -13.12 15.97
N VAL A 56 0.29 -14.15 16.46
CA VAL A 56 0.58 -15.57 16.23
C VAL A 56 -0.65 -16.19 15.63
N ASN A 57 -0.62 -16.48 14.34
CA ASN A 57 -1.75 -16.96 13.58
C ASN A 57 -1.66 -18.48 13.36
N ILE A 58 -2.69 -19.18 13.79
CA ILE A 58 -2.92 -20.59 13.54
C ILE A 58 -3.63 -20.69 12.20
N ASP A 59 -2.96 -21.24 11.18
CA ASP A 59 -3.54 -21.49 9.86
C ASP A 59 -4.30 -22.84 9.85
N ASP A 60 -4.63 -23.39 8.70
CA ASP A 60 -5.36 -24.67 8.56
C ASP A 60 -4.66 -25.83 9.31
N GLY A 61 -5.42 -26.86 9.66
CA GLY A 61 -4.91 -28.05 10.34
C GLY A 61 -5.37 -28.23 11.79
N TYR A 62 -6.14 -27.32 12.35
CA TYR A 62 -6.66 -27.45 13.73
C TYR A 62 -8.06 -28.07 13.80
N PHE A 63 -8.73 -28.27 12.69
CA PHE A 63 -10.10 -28.81 12.63
C PHE A 63 -10.17 -30.30 12.98
N GLY A 64 -11.20 -30.67 13.70
CA GLY A 64 -11.59 -32.05 14.02
C GLY A 64 -12.93 -32.45 13.41
N GLY A 65 -13.37 -31.72 12.37
CA GLY A 65 -14.68 -31.87 11.77
C GLY A 65 -15.75 -30.98 12.42
N ARG A 66 -17.01 -31.23 12.07
CA ARG A 66 -18.17 -30.50 12.62
C ARG A 66 -19.19 -31.49 13.17
N ASP A 67 -19.85 -31.16 14.27
CA ASP A 67 -20.91 -31.97 14.82
C ASP A 67 -22.18 -31.87 13.97
N LYS A 68 -22.67 -32.98 13.48
CA LYS A 68 -23.82 -33.01 12.56
C LYS A 68 -25.14 -32.58 13.18
N SER A 69 -25.29 -32.66 14.51
CA SER A 69 -26.55 -32.36 15.19
C SER A 69 -26.62 -30.90 15.63
N SER A 70 -25.50 -30.32 16.11
CA SER A 70 -25.41 -28.98 16.66
C SER A 70 -24.78 -27.97 15.70
N GLY A 71 -24.09 -28.42 14.64
CA GLY A 71 -23.31 -27.59 13.78
C GLY A 71 -21.99 -27.08 14.40
N GLN A 72 -21.66 -27.48 15.64
CA GLN A 72 -20.46 -27.00 16.32
C GLN A 72 -19.16 -27.53 15.67
N LEU A 73 -18.17 -26.66 15.53
CA LEU A 73 -16.81 -27.04 15.17
C LEU A 73 -16.19 -27.92 16.26
N LYS A 74 -15.51 -28.98 15.83
CA LYS A 74 -14.66 -29.82 16.67
C LYS A 74 -13.20 -29.46 16.41
N ILE A 75 -12.44 -29.39 17.50
CA ILE A 75 -10.99 -29.16 17.44
C ILE A 75 -10.30 -30.51 17.36
N HIS A 76 -9.22 -30.60 16.55
CA HIS A 76 -8.48 -31.83 16.30
C HIS A 76 -7.90 -32.40 17.60
N PRO A 77 -8.36 -33.60 18.06
CA PRO A 77 -8.10 -34.06 19.42
C PRO A 77 -6.64 -34.48 19.66
N GLN A 78 -5.90 -34.87 18.63
CA GLN A 78 -4.49 -35.23 18.77
C GLN A 78 -3.56 -34.00 18.64
N ARG A 79 -3.91 -33.06 17.75
CA ARG A 79 -3.11 -31.84 17.56
C ARG A 79 -3.32 -30.83 18.68
N PHE A 80 -4.55 -30.70 19.17
CA PHE A 80 -4.94 -29.77 20.23
C PHE A 80 -5.76 -30.48 21.30
N PRO A 81 -5.13 -31.38 22.10
CA PRO A 81 -5.84 -32.23 23.04
C PRO A 81 -6.58 -31.46 24.15
N ASN A 82 -6.14 -30.23 24.44
CA ASN A 82 -6.77 -29.35 25.43
C ASN A 82 -7.67 -28.28 24.78
N GLY A 83 -7.96 -28.39 23.47
CA GLY A 83 -8.67 -27.38 22.70
C GLY A 83 -7.81 -26.15 22.39
N LEU A 84 -8.44 -25.10 21.80
CA LEU A 84 -7.72 -23.87 21.42
C LEU A 84 -7.65 -22.83 22.54
N LYS A 85 -8.55 -22.82 23.50
CA LYS A 85 -8.57 -21.80 24.58
C LYS A 85 -7.26 -21.70 25.35
N PRO A 86 -6.63 -22.81 25.80
CA PRO A 86 -5.33 -22.73 26.49
C PRO A 86 -4.17 -22.27 25.59
N VAL A 87 -4.32 -22.39 24.26
CA VAL A 87 -3.33 -21.87 23.30
C VAL A 87 -3.47 -20.35 23.17
N VAL A 88 -4.70 -19.85 22.99
CA VAL A 88 -5.02 -18.42 22.96
C VAL A 88 -4.58 -17.72 24.25
N ASP A 89 -4.93 -18.30 25.40
CA ASP A 89 -4.53 -17.75 26.71
C ASP A 89 -3.01 -17.70 26.87
N HIS A 90 -2.29 -18.70 26.36
CA HIS A 90 -0.82 -18.70 26.37
C HIS A 90 -0.27 -17.58 25.50
N ILE A 91 -0.78 -17.41 24.28
CA ILE A 91 -0.38 -16.32 23.37
C ILE A 91 -0.61 -14.96 24.03
N HIS A 92 -1.81 -14.73 24.58
CA HIS A 92 -2.16 -13.50 25.27
C HIS A 92 -1.27 -13.25 26.50
N SER A 93 -0.93 -14.30 27.26
CA SER A 93 -0.04 -14.18 28.43
C SER A 93 1.37 -13.69 28.10
N LYS A 94 1.76 -13.74 26.79
CA LYS A 94 3.02 -13.21 26.28
C LYS A 94 2.93 -11.78 25.75
N GLY A 95 1.76 -11.14 25.86
CA GLY A 95 1.49 -9.83 25.28
C GLY A 95 1.28 -9.86 23.77
N LEU A 96 1.04 -11.06 23.21
CA LEU A 96 0.77 -11.29 21.79
C LEU A 96 -0.74 -11.40 21.54
N LYS A 97 -1.15 -11.28 20.30
CA LYS A 97 -2.49 -11.48 19.78
C LYS A 97 -2.59 -12.83 19.08
N ALA A 98 -3.74 -13.47 19.17
CA ALA A 98 -3.98 -14.77 18.54
C ALA A 98 -4.79 -14.63 17.26
N GLY A 99 -4.34 -15.26 16.17
CA GLY A 99 -5.09 -15.36 14.92
C GLY A 99 -5.52 -16.78 14.61
N ILE A 100 -6.58 -16.90 13.82
CA ILE A 100 -7.17 -18.15 13.37
C ILE A 100 -7.37 -18.13 11.85
N TYR A 101 -7.61 -19.27 11.26
CA TYR A 101 -7.92 -19.50 9.86
C TYR A 101 -9.32 -20.05 9.70
N SER A 102 -9.99 -19.73 8.61
CA SER A 102 -11.15 -20.48 8.11
C SER A 102 -11.34 -20.28 6.60
N ASP A 103 -12.38 -20.87 6.05
CA ASP A 103 -12.77 -20.73 4.64
C ASP A 103 -14.18 -20.15 4.53
N ALA A 104 -14.40 -19.32 3.53
CA ALA A 104 -15.70 -18.68 3.29
C ALA A 104 -16.77 -19.67 2.74
N GLY A 105 -16.34 -20.83 2.25
CA GLY A 105 -17.22 -21.91 1.78
C GLY A 105 -17.42 -23.03 2.80
N HIS A 106 -17.70 -24.25 2.32
CA HIS A 106 -17.90 -25.44 3.16
C HIS A 106 -16.60 -26.13 3.58
N ASN A 107 -15.59 -26.17 2.70
CA ASN A 107 -14.37 -26.95 2.88
C ASN A 107 -13.17 -26.03 2.98
N THR A 108 -12.14 -26.42 3.73
CA THR A 108 -10.88 -25.69 3.78
C THR A 108 -9.95 -26.03 2.62
N CYS A 109 -8.96 -25.15 2.35
CA CYS A 109 -7.94 -25.42 1.33
C CYS A 109 -7.11 -26.67 1.66
N GLY A 110 -6.81 -26.92 2.93
CA GLY A 110 -6.10 -28.12 3.37
C GLY A 110 -6.87 -29.41 3.11
N SER A 111 -8.21 -29.38 3.14
CA SER A 111 -9.03 -30.54 2.77
C SER A 111 -8.95 -30.86 1.29
N TYR A 112 -8.85 -29.83 0.46
CA TYR A 112 -8.78 -29.98 -1.00
C TYR A 112 -7.35 -30.30 -1.47
N HIS A 113 -6.37 -29.48 -1.11
CA HIS A 113 -4.97 -29.65 -1.55
C HIS A 113 -4.18 -30.66 -0.72
N GLY A 114 -4.43 -30.74 0.59
CA GLY A 114 -3.73 -31.61 1.53
C GLY A 114 -4.43 -32.93 1.82
N GLY A 115 -5.65 -33.15 1.31
CA GLY A 115 -6.43 -34.36 1.55
C GLY A 115 -6.89 -34.53 3.00
N ASP A 116 -6.91 -33.48 3.80
CA ASP A 116 -7.32 -33.51 5.21
C ASP A 116 -8.85 -33.65 5.32
N GLN A 117 -9.32 -34.86 5.57
CA GLN A 117 -10.75 -35.16 5.71
C GLN A 117 -11.40 -34.42 6.89
N THR A 118 -10.64 -33.97 7.87
CA THR A 118 -11.17 -33.20 9.01
C THR A 118 -11.47 -31.76 8.65
N GLY A 119 -10.93 -31.25 7.53
CA GLY A 119 -11.24 -29.94 6.96
C GLY A 119 -12.47 -29.90 6.04
N VAL A 120 -13.12 -31.06 5.81
CA VAL A 120 -14.35 -31.14 5.00
C VAL A 120 -15.56 -30.71 5.85
N GLY A 121 -16.36 -29.76 5.35
CA GLY A 121 -17.58 -29.27 6.01
C GLY A 121 -17.34 -28.41 7.24
N VAL A 122 -16.14 -27.82 7.39
CA VAL A 122 -15.80 -27.01 8.57
C VAL A 122 -15.68 -25.50 8.28
N GLY A 123 -15.83 -25.10 7.00
CA GLY A 123 -15.83 -23.69 6.62
C GLY A 123 -17.03 -22.90 7.19
N LEU A 124 -17.00 -21.60 7.02
CA LEU A 124 -17.96 -20.68 7.66
C LEU A 124 -19.35 -20.68 7.00
N TYR A 125 -19.48 -21.16 5.76
CA TYR A 125 -20.75 -21.13 5.05
C TYR A 125 -21.83 -21.87 5.82
N GLU A 126 -23.01 -21.23 6.01
CA GLU A 126 -24.14 -21.66 6.85
C GLU A 126 -23.89 -21.66 8.36
N HIS A 127 -22.65 -21.32 8.81
CA HIS A 127 -22.26 -21.30 10.23
C HIS A 127 -21.60 -19.97 10.66
N ASP A 128 -21.67 -18.94 9.84
CA ASP A 128 -20.94 -17.68 10.04
C ASP A 128 -21.03 -17.13 11.46
N GLN A 129 -22.25 -17.00 12.01
CA GLN A 129 -22.44 -16.42 13.33
C GLN A 129 -22.01 -17.37 14.47
N GLN A 130 -22.31 -18.67 14.33
CA GLN A 130 -21.93 -19.66 15.34
C GLN A 130 -20.41 -19.74 15.50
N ASP A 131 -19.69 -19.78 14.38
CA ASP A 131 -18.23 -19.87 14.40
C ASP A 131 -17.58 -18.54 14.80
N ALA A 132 -18.15 -17.40 14.40
CA ALA A 132 -17.68 -16.09 14.86
C ALA A 132 -17.84 -15.96 16.39
N ASP A 133 -18.94 -16.39 16.96
CA ASP A 133 -19.14 -16.38 18.42
C ASP A 133 -18.12 -17.29 19.11
N LEU A 134 -17.87 -18.49 18.58
CA LEU A 134 -16.84 -19.39 19.09
C LEU A 134 -15.45 -18.74 19.04
N PHE A 135 -15.02 -18.23 17.87
CA PHE A 135 -13.67 -17.72 17.73
C PHE A 135 -13.43 -16.44 18.51
N PHE A 136 -14.35 -15.48 18.48
CA PHE A 136 -14.08 -14.13 18.97
C PHE A 136 -14.65 -13.84 20.37
N LYS A 137 -15.76 -14.48 20.78
CA LYS A 137 -16.31 -14.33 22.14
C LYS A 137 -15.78 -15.39 23.09
N GLU A 138 -15.84 -16.67 22.70
CA GLU A 138 -15.52 -17.77 23.61
C GLU A 138 -14.01 -18.00 23.69
N LEU A 139 -13.34 -18.12 22.54
CA LEU A 139 -11.90 -18.39 22.47
C LEU A 139 -11.04 -17.13 22.57
N GLY A 140 -11.52 -16.00 22.05
CA GLY A 140 -10.86 -14.69 22.18
C GLY A 140 -9.81 -14.40 21.14
N PHE A 141 -9.93 -14.93 19.93
CA PHE A 141 -9.04 -14.59 18.81
C PHE A 141 -9.17 -13.12 18.40
N ASP A 142 -8.10 -12.55 17.82
CA ASP A 142 -7.97 -11.14 17.46
C ASP A 142 -7.82 -10.94 15.93
N PHE A 143 -7.61 -12.01 15.19
CA PHE A 143 -7.38 -11.99 13.74
C PHE A 143 -7.99 -13.25 13.11
N ILE A 144 -8.44 -13.12 11.86
CA ILE A 144 -8.83 -14.27 11.05
C ILE A 144 -8.36 -14.10 9.59
N LYS A 145 -7.71 -15.13 9.03
CA LYS A 145 -7.54 -15.32 7.59
C LYS A 145 -8.72 -16.14 7.07
N VAL A 146 -9.34 -15.68 6.01
CA VAL A 146 -10.48 -16.37 5.39
C VAL A 146 -10.17 -16.66 3.92
N ASP A 147 -9.97 -17.93 3.61
CA ASP A 147 -9.79 -18.42 2.24
C ASP A 147 -11.14 -18.59 1.52
N PHE A 148 -11.10 -18.96 0.25
CA PHE A 148 -12.29 -19.17 -0.59
C PHE A 148 -12.28 -20.51 -1.34
N CYS A 149 -11.49 -21.49 -0.92
CA CYS A 149 -11.43 -22.79 -1.56
C CYS A 149 -12.80 -23.48 -1.60
N GLY A 150 -13.49 -23.52 -0.47
CA GLY A 150 -14.80 -24.15 -0.35
C GLY A 150 -15.95 -23.38 -0.99
N GLY A 151 -15.74 -22.15 -1.42
CA GLY A 151 -16.71 -21.33 -2.15
C GLY A 151 -16.64 -21.49 -3.67
N ASP A 152 -15.53 -22.02 -4.20
CA ASP A 152 -15.31 -22.22 -5.63
C ASP A 152 -15.71 -23.64 -6.05
N PRO A 153 -16.57 -23.83 -7.09
CA PRO A 153 -17.03 -25.14 -7.52
C PRO A 153 -15.91 -26.08 -7.98
N ILE A 154 -14.73 -25.55 -8.33
CA ILE A 154 -13.57 -26.37 -8.69
C ILE A 154 -12.98 -27.05 -7.45
N HIS A 155 -13.13 -26.42 -6.27
CA HIS A 155 -12.49 -26.82 -5.03
C HIS A 155 -13.47 -27.39 -3.98
N ASN A 156 -14.74 -27.63 -4.35
CA ASN A 156 -15.68 -28.32 -3.49
C ASN A 156 -16.43 -29.40 -4.27
N ASN A 157 -16.68 -30.52 -3.59
CA ASN A 157 -17.39 -31.66 -4.19
C ASN A 157 -18.91 -31.45 -4.27
N GLU A 158 -19.41 -30.33 -3.75
CA GLU A 158 -20.85 -30.01 -3.67
C GLU A 158 -21.28 -29.11 -4.83
N ASN A 159 -20.35 -28.74 -5.72
CA ASN A 159 -20.58 -27.87 -6.86
C ASN A 159 -21.16 -26.50 -6.46
N LEU A 160 -20.80 -26.01 -5.26
CA LEU A 160 -21.17 -24.69 -4.79
C LEU A 160 -20.46 -23.63 -5.63
N LYS A 161 -21.23 -22.63 -6.03
CA LYS A 161 -20.71 -21.41 -6.66
C LYS A 161 -21.17 -20.23 -5.84
N LEU A 162 -20.43 -19.90 -4.80
CA LEU A 162 -20.78 -18.82 -3.88
C LEU A 162 -20.34 -17.47 -4.45
N ASP A 163 -21.12 -16.44 -4.14
CA ASP A 163 -20.74 -15.05 -4.45
C ASP A 163 -19.71 -14.57 -3.42
N GLU A 164 -18.53 -14.23 -3.88
CA GLU A 164 -17.39 -13.86 -3.02
C GLU A 164 -17.71 -12.65 -2.15
N LYS A 165 -18.22 -11.59 -2.76
CA LYS A 165 -18.57 -10.35 -2.04
C LYS A 165 -19.59 -10.63 -0.95
N ALA A 166 -20.68 -11.34 -1.28
CA ALA A 166 -21.72 -11.67 -0.32
C ALA A 166 -21.16 -12.52 0.83
N ARG A 167 -20.23 -13.45 0.56
CA ARG A 167 -19.61 -14.29 1.59
C ARG A 167 -18.75 -13.48 2.55
N TYR A 168 -17.82 -12.67 2.05
CA TYR A 168 -16.96 -11.85 2.92
C TYR A 168 -17.74 -10.78 3.67
N GLU A 169 -18.80 -10.20 3.09
CA GLU A 169 -19.71 -9.28 3.77
C GLU A 169 -20.49 -9.99 4.91
N ALA A 170 -20.96 -11.22 4.69
CA ALA A 170 -21.66 -12.01 5.71
C ALA A 170 -20.74 -12.35 6.89
N ILE A 171 -19.49 -12.77 6.62
CA ILE A 171 -18.49 -13.08 7.63
C ILE A 171 -18.13 -11.82 8.43
N ALA A 172 -17.84 -10.71 7.76
CA ALA A 172 -17.57 -9.43 8.41
C ALA A 172 -18.74 -8.97 9.30
N LYS A 173 -19.98 -9.20 8.86
CA LYS A 173 -21.18 -8.93 9.66
C LYS A 173 -21.25 -9.84 10.89
N ALA A 174 -20.96 -11.13 10.74
CA ALA A 174 -20.94 -12.07 11.86
C ALA A 174 -19.89 -11.69 12.91
N ILE A 175 -18.69 -11.27 12.48
CA ILE A 175 -17.64 -10.75 13.35
C ILE A 175 -18.15 -9.51 14.13
N ARG A 176 -18.72 -8.53 13.44
CA ARG A 176 -19.29 -7.32 14.10
C ARG A 176 -20.38 -7.66 15.10
N ASN A 177 -21.23 -8.63 14.82
CA ASN A 177 -22.30 -9.07 15.73
C ASN A 177 -21.77 -9.69 17.02
N THR A 178 -20.51 -10.12 17.05
CA THR A 178 -19.87 -10.58 18.32
C THR A 178 -19.65 -9.45 19.31
N GLY A 179 -19.74 -8.17 18.87
CA GLY A 179 -19.39 -6.99 19.66
C GLY A 179 -17.89 -6.67 19.65
N ARG A 180 -17.04 -7.50 19.03
CA ARG A 180 -15.61 -7.26 18.86
C ARG A 180 -15.39 -6.35 17.65
N THR A 181 -14.84 -5.16 17.87
CA THR A 181 -14.52 -4.17 16.84
C THR A 181 -13.03 -4.13 16.48
N ASP A 182 -12.24 -4.90 17.18
CA ASP A 182 -10.79 -4.95 17.10
C ASP A 182 -10.26 -6.17 16.32
N VAL A 183 -11.14 -7.06 15.88
CA VAL A 183 -10.77 -8.23 15.06
C VAL A 183 -10.39 -7.79 13.65
N ARG A 184 -9.22 -8.22 13.20
CA ARG A 184 -8.76 -7.99 11.83
C ARG A 184 -9.10 -9.19 10.96
N MET A 185 -9.82 -8.97 9.87
CA MET A 185 -10.05 -9.98 8.85
C MET A 185 -9.10 -9.78 7.66
N ASN A 186 -8.45 -10.84 7.24
CA ASN A 186 -7.73 -10.94 5.98
C ASN A 186 -8.56 -11.75 4.98
N ALA A 187 -8.90 -11.16 3.84
CA ALA A 187 -9.60 -11.85 2.77
C ALA A 187 -8.59 -12.47 1.78
N CYS A 188 -8.58 -13.77 1.67
CA CYS A 188 -7.64 -14.49 0.82
C CYS A 188 -8.34 -15.12 -0.39
N ARG A 189 -8.26 -14.44 -1.54
CA ARG A 189 -8.88 -14.89 -2.79
C ARG A 189 -7.85 -15.07 -3.93
N TRP A 190 -6.56 -14.94 -3.63
CA TRP A 190 -5.45 -15.14 -4.58
C TRP A 190 -5.45 -14.17 -5.78
N ALA A 191 -6.22 -13.12 -5.72
CA ALA A 191 -6.29 -12.01 -6.66
C ALA A 191 -6.92 -10.81 -5.95
N TYR A 192 -6.73 -9.58 -6.46
CA TYR A 192 -7.42 -8.41 -5.92
C TYR A 192 -8.94 -8.54 -6.13
N PRO A 193 -9.72 -8.65 -5.05
CA PRO A 193 -11.15 -9.00 -5.20
C PRO A 193 -12.01 -7.85 -5.73
N GLY A 194 -11.58 -6.63 -5.56
CA GLY A 194 -12.30 -5.42 -5.92
C GLY A 194 -12.48 -4.48 -4.74
N THR A 195 -12.85 -3.23 -5.03
CA THR A 195 -12.95 -2.16 -4.04
C THR A 195 -14.03 -2.38 -2.96
N TRP A 196 -14.92 -3.35 -3.16
CA TRP A 196 -15.91 -3.74 -2.15
C TRP A 196 -15.29 -4.32 -0.87
N VAL A 197 -14.07 -4.85 -0.98
CA VAL A 197 -13.38 -5.49 0.14
C VAL A 197 -13.04 -4.52 1.27
N ASP A 198 -12.91 -3.23 0.97
CA ASP A 198 -12.69 -2.15 1.95
C ASP A 198 -13.76 -2.13 3.06
N GLY A 199 -15.00 -2.52 2.74
CA GLY A 199 -16.11 -2.60 3.69
C GLY A 199 -16.11 -3.84 4.57
N SER A 200 -15.27 -4.82 4.27
CA SER A 200 -15.33 -6.15 4.88
C SER A 200 -14.02 -6.56 5.54
N ALA A 201 -12.86 -6.24 4.98
CA ALA A 201 -11.57 -6.76 5.45
C ALA A 201 -10.58 -5.65 5.78
N PHE A 202 -9.64 -5.97 6.68
CA PHE A 202 -8.52 -5.12 7.07
C PHE A 202 -7.35 -5.24 6.10
N SER A 203 -7.20 -6.41 5.48
CA SER A 203 -6.22 -6.67 4.41
C SER A 203 -6.76 -7.75 3.47
N TRP A 204 -6.21 -7.82 2.27
CA TRP A 204 -6.62 -8.79 1.26
C TRP A 204 -5.46 -9.22 0.38
N ARG A 205 -5.41 -10.49 0.05
CA ARG A 205 -4.45 -11.06 -0.87
C ARG A 205 -4.64 -10.48 -2.27
N THR A 206 -3.55 -10.16 -2.93
CA THR A 206 -3.53 -9.58 -4.28
C THR A 206 -3.07 -10.56 -5.34
N THR A 207 -2.46 -11.68 -4.94
CA THR A 207 -1.90 -12.69 -5.85
C THR A 207 -2.11 -14.11 -5.34
N GLY A 208 -1.76 -15.11 -6.14
CA GLY A 208 -1.56 -16.48 -5.70
C GLY A 208 -0.52 -16.61 -4.58
N ASP A 209 -0.34 -17.83 -4.06
CA ASP A 209 0.52 -18.08 -2.90
C ASP A 209 2.00 -17.88 -3.22
N ILE A 210 2.72 -17.33 -2.25
CA ILE A 210 4.17 -17.13 -2.31
C ILE A 210 4.93 -18.42 -2.05
N TYR A 211 6.08 -18.54 -2.69
CA TYR A 211 7.09 -19.58 -2.44
C TYR A 211 8.45 -18.94 -2.22
N ALA A 212 9.36 -19.64 -1.53
CA ALA A 212 10.73 -19.19 -1.29
C ALA A 212 11.58 -19.29 -2.58
N SER A 213 11.14 -18.61 -3.64
CA SER A 213 11.85 -18.48 -4.92
C SER A 213 11.80 -17.05 -5.44
N TRP A 214 12.82 -16.67 -6.19
CA TRP A 214 12.88 -15.33 -6.79
C TRP A 214 11.71 -15.08 -7.75
N GLU A 215 11.36 -16.06 -8.57
CA GLU A 215 10.26 -15.95 -9.54
C GLU A 215 8.94 -15.63 -8.84
N SER A 216 8.68 -16.26 -7.69
CA SER A 216 7.47 -15.99 -6.90
C SER A 216 7.49 -14.57 -6.34
N VAL A 217 8.58 -14.15 -5.68
CA VAL A 217 8.72 -12.80 -5.13
C VAL A 217 8.59 -11.74 -6.23
N ARG A 218 9.30 -11.92 -7.35
CA ARG A 218 9.25 -11.01 -8.50
C ARG A 218 7.86 -10.91 -9.12
N GLY A 219 7.16 -12.04 -9.27
CA GLY A 219 5.80 -12.08 -9.81
C GLY A 219 4.82 -11.30 -8.92
N ILE A 220 4.87 -11.50 -7.61
CA ILE A 220 4.03 -10.79 -6.65
C ILE A 220 4.34 -9.28 -6.66
N LEU A 221 5.62 -8.90 -6.73
CA LEU A 221 6.00 -7.50 -6.83
C LEU A 221 5.45 -6.85 -8.10
N ALA A 222 5.55 -7.53 -9.25
CA ALA A 222 5.05 -7.01 -10.52
C ALA A 222 3.56 -6.66 -10.48
N GLU A 223 2.72 -7.52 -9.87
CA GLU A 223 1.29 -7.27 -9.70
C GLU A 223 0.99 -6.10 -8.74
N ASN A 224 1.85 -5.86 -7.75
CA ASN A 224 1.60 -4.89 -6.70
C ASN A 224 2.21 -3.49 -6.94
N LEU A 225 3.12 -3.33 -7.92
CA LEU A 225 3.80 -2.05 -8.21
C LEU A 225 2.82 -0.89 -8.40
N TYR A 226 1.64 -1.15 -8.95
CA TYR A 226 0.64 -0.14 -9.29
C TYR A 226 -0.62 -0.18 -8.41
N MET A 227 -0.59 -0.94 -7.31
CA MET A 227 -1.73 -1.10 -6.40
C MET A 227 -1.82 -0.03 -5.29
N SER A 228 -0.96 0.99 -5.32
CA SER A 228 -0.88 2.00 -4.25
C SER A 228 -2.18 2.78 -4.03
N ALA A 229 -2.99 2.97 -5.07
CA ALA A 229 -4.28 3.66 -4.98
C ALA A 229 -5.33 2.90 -4.15
N TYR A 230 -5.12 1.60 -3.93
CA TYR A 230 -6.03 0.69 -3.21
C TYR A 230 -5.55 0.37 -1.78
N CYS A 231 -4.51 1.07 -1.30
CA CYS A 231 -4.00 0.96 0.06
C CYS A 231 -4.30 2.24 0.85
N SER A 232 -4.83 2.09 2.05
CA SER A 232 -5.13 3.19 2.96
C SER A 232 -5.16 2.71 4.42
N ARG A 233 -5.44 3.63 5.34
CA ARG A 233 -5.56 3.35 6.77
C ARG A 233 -6.55 2.21 7.05
N GLY A 234 -6.08 1.12 7.63
CA GLY A 234 -6.90 -0.06 7.94
C GLY A 234 -7.30 -0.91 6.73
N HIS A 235 -6.67 -0.67 5.57
CA HIS A 235 -6.98 -1.32 4.30
C HIS A 235 -5.68 -1.57 3.52
N TYR A 236 -5.18 -2.81 3.53
CA TYR A 236 -3.85 -3.13 3.03
C TYR A 236 -3.86 -4.22 1.97
N ASN A 237 -3.13 -3.96 0.88
CA ASN A 237 -2.75 -4.98 -0.09
C ASN A 237 -1.81 -5.97 0.59
N ASP A 238 -2.20 -7.24 0.63
CA ASP A 238 -1.43 -8.32 1.22
C ASP A 238 -0.69 -9.08 0.11
N MET A 239 0.61 -8.88 0.07
CA MET A 239 1.52 -9.54 -0.87
C MET A 239 1.95 -10.94 -0.39
N ASP A 240 1.20 -11.50 0.57
CA ASP A 240 1.45 -12.79 1.21
C ASP A 240 2.58 -12.76 2.27
N MET A 241 2.83 -13.91 2.84
CA MET A 241 3.74 -14.12 3.97
C MET A 241 5.20 -13.83 3.62
N LEU A 242 6.01 -13.63 4.64
CA LEU A 242 7.46 -13.43 4.48
C LEU A 242 8.19 -14.77 4.41
N GLU A 243 8.84 -15.04 3.28
CA GLU A 243 9.67 -16.21 3.04
C GLU A 243 11.11 -16.04 3.56
N VAL A 244 11.41 -14.94 4.26
CA VAL A 244 12.71 -14.67 4.86
C VAL A 244 13.04 -15.75 5.89
N GLY A 245 14.11 -16.50 5.63
CA GLY A 245 14.55 -17.61 6.48
C GLY A 245 13.81 -18.92 6.24
N VAL A 246 12.91 -18.99 5.27
CA VAL A 246 12.29 -20.24 4.83
C VAL A 246 13.27 -21.05 3.99
N THR A 247 13.29 -22.35 4.21
CA THR A 247 13.91 -23.33 3.33
C THR A 247 12.84 -24.34 2.97
N THR A 248 12.58 -24.50 1.67
CA THR A 248 11.58 -25.42 1.17
C THR A 248 12.01 -26.89 1.36
N TRP A 249 11.08 -27.82 1.20
CA TRP A 249 11.36 -29.27 1.37
C TRP A 249 12.42 -29.79 0.38
N ASP A 250 12.55 -29.18 -0.79
CA ASP A 250 13.55 -29.48 -1.82
C ASP A 250 14.87 -28.68 -1.66
N GLY A 251 14.98 -27.92 -0.56
CA GLY A 251 16.17 -27.16 -0.19
C GLY A 251 16.30 -25.79 -0.81
N ASN A 252 15.30 -25.32 -1.58
CA ASN A 252 15.31 -23.98 -2.13
C ASN A 252 15.14 -22.92 -1.04
N LYS A 253 15.78 -21.78 -1.23
CA LYS A 253 15.71 -20.60 -0.35
C LYS A 253 16.13 -19.36 -1.13
N LEU A 254 15.63 -18.22 -0.69
CA LEU A 254 16.08 -16.93 -1.21
C LEU A 254 17.54 -16.66 -0.82
N THR A 255 18.28 -16.03 -1.72
CA THR A 255 19.60 -15.46 -1.42
C THR A 255 19.47 -14.31 -0.42
N ASN A 256 20.58 -13.83 0.15
CA ASN A 256 20.52 -12.67 1.05
C ASN A 256 20.01 -11.40 0.34
N GLU A 257 20.39 -11.21 -0.92
CA GLU A 257 19.92 -10.04 -1.70
C GLU A 257 18.42 -10.12 -1.98
N GLU A 258 17.93 -11.31 -2.35
CA GLU A 258 16.50 -11.54 -2.58
C GLU A 258 15.68 -11.43 -1.29
N ASN A 259 16.22 -11.89 -0.15
CA ASN A 259 15.60 -11.66 1.16
C ASN A 259 15.51 -10.16 1.50
N ASN A 260 16.57 -9.38 1.19
CA ASN A 260 16.55 -7.93 1.37
C ASN A 260 15.47 -7.29 0.49
N THR A 261 15.42 -7.65 -0.79
CA THR A 261 14.40 -7.15 -1.71
C THR A 261 13.00 -7.53 -1.23
N HIS A 262 12.77 -8.81 -0.90
CA HIS A 262 11.50 -9.29 -0.40
C HIS A 262 11.04 -8.49 0.81
N PHE A 263 11.82 -8.47 1.88
CA PHE A 263 11.46 -7.76 3.11
C PHE A 263 11.32 -6.25 2.91
N GLY A 264 12.29 -5.63 2.24
CA GLY A 264 12.29 -4.19 2.01
C GLY A 264 11.09 -3.72 1.19
N MET A 265 10.73 -4.45 0.13
CA MET A 265 9.58 -4.11 -0.71
C MET A 265 8.26 -4.32 0.04
N TRP A 266 8.09 -5.42 0.83
CA TRP A 266 6.93 -5.57 1.71
C TRP A 266 6.80 -4.40 2.69
N CYS A 267 7.93 -3.91 3.22
CA CYS A 267 7.92 -2.77 4.13
C CYS A 267 7.49 -1.47 3.45
N ILE A 268 8.11 -1.10 2.32
CA ILE A 268 7.79 0.19 1.68
C ILE A 268 6.43 0.20 0.99
N MET A 269 5.93 -0.98 0.61
CA MET A 269 4.61 -1.15 -0.02
C MET A 269 3.49 -1.42 0.99
N ASN A 270 3.73 -1.31 2.29
CA ASN A 270 2.73 -1.47 3.36
C ASN A 270 1.97 -2.80 3.33
N SER A 271 2.61 -3.89 2.90
CA SER A 271 2.04 -5.23 3.02
C SER A 271 2.05 -5.70 4.49
N PRO A 272 1.11 -6.52 4.93
CA PRO A 272 1.26 -7.26 6.17
C PRO A 272 2.61 -7.98 6.26
N LEU A 273 3.23 -7.98 7.44
CA LEU A 273 4.52 -8.62 7.69
C LEU A 273 4.28 -9.89 8.53
N LEU A 274 3.85 -10.97 7.87
CA LEU A 274 3.58 -12.26 8.50
C LEU A 274 4.71 -13.24 8.21
N ILE A 275 5.56 -13.52 9.21
CA ILE A 275 6.71 -14.40 9.07
C ILE A 275 6.25 -15.83 8.81
N GLY A 276 6.78 -16.48 7.76
CA GLY A 276 6.44 -17.84 7.35
C GLY A 276 7.41 -18.92 7.82
N CYS A 277 8.61 -18.56 8.26
CA CYS A 277 9.62 -19.55 8.68
C CYS A 277 9.40 -20.10 10.11
N ASP A 278 10.09 -21.20 10.45
CA ASP A 278 10.17 -21.67 11.83
C ASP A 278 11.04 -20.75 12.68
N ILE A 279 10.41 -19.78 13.32
CA ILE A 279 11.13 -18.79 14.13
C ILE A 279 11.82 -19.37 15.36
N ARG A 280 11.51 -20.59 15.79
CA ARG A 280 12.22 -21.26 16.91
C ARG A 280 13.69 -21.49 16.55
N ASN A 281 13.96 -21.75 15.27
CA ASN A 281 15.29 -21.99 14.72
C ASN A 281 15.87 -20.76 13.99
N LEU A 282 15.12 -19.67 13.85
CA LEU A 282 15.55 -18.47 13.16
C LEU A 282 16.68 -17.77 13.91
N ASN A 283 17.77 -17.41 13.20
CA ASN A 283 18.93 -16.73 13.74
C ASN A 283 19.69 -15.92 12.66
N GLY A 284 20.80 -15.31 13.05
CA GLY A 284 21.75 -14.68 12.12
C GLY A 284 21.13 -13.58 11.25
N THR A 285 21.49 -13.58 9.95
CA THR A 285 21.16 -12.52 9.00
C THR A 285 19.64 -12.37 8.81
N ALA A 286 18.91 -13.47 8.70
CA ALA A 286 17.45 -13.43 8.51
C ALA A 286 16.74 -12.80 9.72
N LEU A 287 17.12 -13.18 10.95
CA LEU A 287 16.55 -12.56 12.16
C LEU A 287 16.89 -11.07 12.24
N ASN A 288 18.12 -10.68 11.90
CA ASN A 288 18.53 -9.28 11.93
C ASN A 288 17.75 -8.43 10.89
N LEU A 289 17.54 -8.99 9.69
CA LEU A 289 16.73 -8.34 8.65
C LEU A 289 15.29 -8.12 9.13
N LEU A 290 14.63 -9.17 9.63
CA LEU A 290 13.25 -9.08 10.15
C LEU A 290 13.11 -8.13 11.34
N ARG A 291 14.19 -7.77 12.00
CA ARG A 291 14.23 -6.82 13.12
C ARG A 291 14.74 -5.44 12.73
N ASN A 292 14.91 -5.16 11.44
CA ASN A 292 15.34 -3.84 10.97
C ASN A 292 14.24 -2.80 11.24
N THR A 293 14.45 -2.01 12.28
CA THR A 293 13.46 -1.02 12.77
C THR A 293 13.22 0.12 11.79
N GLU A 294 14.18 0.46 10.93
CA GLU A 294 14.02 1.55 9.96
C GLU A 294 13.16 1.11 8.77
N LEU A 295 13.28 -0.14 8.32
CA LEU A 295 12.38 -0.70 7.30
C LEU A 295 10.99 -0.93 7.86
N ILE A 296 10.86 -1.45 9.09
CA ILE A 296 9.59 -1.62 9.77
C ILE A 296 8.87 -0.28 9.95
N ALA A 297 9.61 0.80 10.26
CA ALA A 297 9.03 2.14 10.39
C ALA A 297 8.38 2.63 9.09
N LEU A 298 8.87 2.21 7.90
CA LEU A 298 8.19 2.51 6.62
C LEU A 298 6.84 1.81 6.52
N ASN A 299 6.78 0.55 6.96
CA ASN A 299 5.57 -0.26 6.93
C ASN A 299 4.50 0.27 7.89
N GLN A 300 4.93 0.78 9.04
CA GLN A 300 4.07 1.25 10.13
C GLN A 300 3.90 2.78 10.14
N ASP A 301 4.35 3.48 9.09
CA ASP A 301 4.21 4.94 8.98
C ASP A 301 2.73 5.36 9.01
N THR A 302 2.44 6.42 9.75
CA THR A 302 1.07 6.87 10.08
C THR A 302 0.27 7.43 8.90
N LEU A 303 0.87 7.63 7.74
CA LEU A 303 0.16 7.94 6.50
C LEU A 303 -0.50 6.71 5.88
N TYR A 304 -0.04 5.50 6.24
CA TYR A 304 -0.55 4.23 5.71
C TYR A 304 -0.56 4.17 4.19
N GLN A 305 0.40 4.83 3.56
CA GLN A 305 0.51 4.97 2.12
C GLN A 305 1.47 3.92 1.56
N GLN A 306 1.02 3.11 0.62
CA GLN A 306 1.88 2.27 -0.18
C GLN A 306 2.74 3.13 -1.10
N ALA A 307 4.04 2.79 -1.27
CA ALA A 307 4.89 3.43 -2.26
C ALA A 307 4.35 3.24 -3.67
N TYR A 308 4.56 4.23 -4.52
CA TYR A 308 4.12 4.21 -5.92
C TYR A 308 5.30 4.46 -6.86
N VAL A 309 5.22 3.88 -8.06
CA VAL A 309 6.25 4.02 -9.10
C VAL A 309 6.26 5.46 -9.63
N VAL A 310 7.45 6.04 -9.76
CA VAL A 310 7.66 7.38 -10.31
C VAL A 310 8.62 7.39 -11.49
N ASP A 311 9.43 6.34 -11.66
CA ASP A 311 10.35 6.22 -12.79
C ASP A 311 10.62 4.74 -13.11
N TYR A 312 10.85 4.47 -14.39
CA TYR A 312 11.28 3.17 -14.92
C TYR A 312 12.44 3.39 -15.87
N GLN A 313 13.63 3.01 -15.45
CA GLN A 313 14.88 3.23 -16.17
C GLN A 313 15.75 1.98 -16.14
N ASN A 314 16.33 1.57 -17.27
CA ASN A 314 17.21 0.40 -17.38
C ASN A 314 16.59 -0.90 -16.81
N ASP A 315 15.30 -1.12 -17.04
CA ASP A 315 14.50 -2.22 -16.51
C ASP A 315 14.38 -2.23 -14.96
N CYS A 316 14.69 -1.12 -14.31
CA CYS A 316 14.56 -0.91 -12.87
C CYS A 316 13.46 0.08 -12.54
N TYR A 317 12.83 -0.10 -11.40
CA TYR A 317 11.76 0.77 -10.90
C TYR A 317 12.25 1.66 -9.77
N THR A 318 11.86 2.93 -9.81
CA THR A 318 11.98 3.84 -8.67
C THR A 318 10.60 4.07 -8.08
N LEU A 319 10.44 3.72 -6.80
CA LEU A 319 9.20 3.92 -6.05
C LEU A 319 9.43 4.98 -4.97
N VAL A 320 8.39 5.73 -4.65
CA VAL A 320 8.44 6.76 -3.60
C VAL A 320 7.21 6.71 -2.71
N LYS A 321 7.36 7.08 -1.44
CA LYS A 321 6.24 7.32 -0.50
C LYS A 321 6.51 8.52 0.38
N ASP A 322 5.44 9.19 0.79
CA ASP A 322 5.51 10.21 1.83
C ASP A 322 5.69 9.56 3.20
N LEU A 323 6.35 10.27 4.11
CA LEU A 323 6.52 9.87 5.51
C LEU A 323 5.94 10.94 6.43
N GLU A 324 5.30 10.50 7.51
CA GLU A 324 4.73 11.34 8.58
C GLU A 324 3.66 12.34 8.09
N ARG A 325 3.92 13.04 7.00
CA ARG A 325 3.07 14.08 6.44
C ARG A 325 3.20 14.15 4.92
N ARG A 326 2.08 14.21 4.20
CA ARG A 326 2.05 14.16 2.72
C ARG A 326 2.75 15.32 2.01
N ASP A 327 2.87 16.48 2.65
CA ASP A 327 3.54 17.66 2.11
C ASP A 327 4.96 17.85 2.67
N SER A 328 5.46 16.87 3.42
CA SER A 328 6.80 16.88 4.02
C SER A 328 7.90 16.86 2.97
N THR A 329 9.05 17.45 3.31
CA THR A 329 10.31 17.27 2.60
C THR A 329 10.99 15.94 2.91
N LEU A 330 10.43 15.19 3.88
CA LEU A 330 10.88 13.86 4.26
C LEU A 330 10.10 12.80 3.47
N ARG A 331 10.82 12.00 2.68
CA ARG A 331 10.27 10.91 1.90
C ARG A 331 11.12 9.64 2.02
N ALA A 332 10.54 8.50 1.66
CA ALA A 332 11.32 7.30 1.38
C ALA A 332 11.20 6.95 -0.10
N PHE A 333 12.27 6.38 -0.66
CA PHE A 333 12.24 5.82 -2.01
C PHE A 333 12.98 4.49 -2.06
N ALA A 334 12.53 3.62 -2.96
CA ALA A 334 13.17 2.36 -3.28
C ALA A 334 13.62 2.39 -4.75
N VAL A 335 14.78 1.79 -5.02
CA VAL A 335 15.23 1.47 -6.38
C VAL A 335 15.31 -0.04 -6.48
N TYR A 336 14.52 -0.63 -7.37
CA TYR A 336 14.31 -2.07 -7.48
C TYR A 336 14.76 -2.58 -8.86
N ASN A 337 15.66 -3.56 -8.85
CA ASN A 337 16.15 -4.27 -10.02
C ASN A 337 15.55 -5.69 -10.10
N PRO A 338 14.53 -5.93 -10.95
CA PRO A 338 13.96 -7.27 -11.11
C PRO A 338 14.78 -8.20 -12.01
N THR A 339 15.87 -7.71 -12.63
CA THR A 339 16.60 -8.42 -13.67
C THR A 339 17.73 -9.30 -13.14
N ASP A 340 18.21 -10.23 -13.97
CA ASP A 340 19.35 -11.10 -13.67
C ASP A 340 20.72 -10.42 -13.85
N GLU A 341 20.74 -9.12 -14.18
CA GLU A 341 21.95 -8.34 -14.44
C GLU A 341 22.17 -7.27 -13.37
N THR A 342 23.41 -6.82 -13.24
CA THR A 342 23.71 -5.61 -12.47
C THR A 342 23.31 -4.38 -13.28
N LYS A 343 22.57 -3.46 -12.67
CA LYS A 343 22.07 -2.25 -13.30
C LYS A 343 22.53 -1.00 -12.55
N ALA A 344 22.78 0.08 -13.28
CA ALA A 344 22.99 1.41 -12.73
C ALA A 344 21.75 2.27 -13.01
N VAL A 345 21.25 2.94 -11.97
CA VAL A 345 20.06 3.81 -12.04
C VAL A 345 20.43 5.17 -11.47
N LYS A 346 20.10 6.21 -12.23
CA LYS A 346 20.25 7.59 -11.75
C LYS A 346 18.89 8.12 -11.29
N VAL A 347 18.69 8.17 -9.99
CA VAL A 347 17.47 8.70 -9.37
C VAL A 347 17.49 10.21 -9.40
N SER A 348 16.56 10.84 -10.11
CA SER A 348 16.34 12.29 -10.10
C SER A 348 15.52 12.67 -8.86
N PHE A 349 15.97 13.64 -8.08
CA PHE A 349 15.20 14.12 -6.94
C PHE A 349 13.94 14.87 -7.35
N ALA A 350 13.91 15.43 -8.56
CA ALA A 350 12.71 16.03 -9.12
C ALA A 350 11.60 15.00 -9.30
N ASP A 351 11.91 13.75 -9.73
CA ASP A 351 10.94 12.66 -9.85
C ASP A 351 10.42 12.21 -8.47
N LEU A 352 11.25 12.37 -7.44
CA LEU A 352 10.83 12.19 -6.05
C LEU A 352 10.07 13.43 -5.50
N CYS A 353 9.82 14.46 -6.32
CA CYS A 353 9.25 15.75 -5.92
C CYS A 353 10.04 16.46 -4.82
N LEU A 354 11.37 16.37 -4.85
CA LEU A 354 12.30 16.98 -3.92
C LEU A 354 13.25 17.94 -4.66
N ALA A 355 13.69 19.00 -4.02
CA ALA A 355 14.63 19.98 -4.59
C ALA A 355 15.51 20.60 -3.52
N GLY A 356 16.65 21.17 -3.96
CA GLY A 356 17.72 21.64 -3.12
C GLY A 356 18.63 20.49 -2.68
N ASP A 357 19.33 20.67 -1.59
CA ASP A 357 20.17 19.63 -1.00
C ASP A 357 19.30 18.53 -0.37
N VAL A 358 19.61 17.28 -0.68
CA VAL A 358 18.91 16.09 -0.21
C VAL A 358 19.85 15.21 0.59
N LYS A 359 19.56 15.02 1.87
CA LYS A 359 20.26 14.08 2.74
C LYS A 359 19.69 12.70 2.57
N LEU A 360 20.54 11.71 2.33
CA LEU A 360 20.16 10.32 2.16
C LEU A 360 20.63 9.44 3.32
N ARG A 361 19.77 8.52 3.74
CA ARG A 361 20.06 7.46 4.70
C ARG A 361 19.66 6.11 4.12
N ASP A 362 20.60 5.16 4.03
CA ASP A 362 20.37 3.77 3.64
C ASP A 362 19.70 3.02 4.78
N LEU A 363 18.50 2.52 4.53
CA LEU A 363 17.67 1.89 5.58
C LEU A 363 18.02 0.42 5.81
N PHE A 364 18.68 -0.26 4.86
CA PHE A 364 19.21 -1.60 5.10
C PHE A 364 20.43 -1.56 5.99
N GLN A 365 21.33 -0.60 5.75
CA GLN A 365 22.56 -0.42 6.52
C GLN A 365 22.34 0.42 7.79
N MET A 366 21.18 1.09 7.92
CA MET A 366 20.88 2.06 8.98
C MET A 366 21.98 3.13 9.11
N LYS A 367 22.46 3.64 7.97
CA LYS A 367 23.61 4.53 7.88
C LYS A 367 23.36 5.70 6.94
N ASP A 368 23.83 6.89 7.33
CA ASP A 368 23.80 8.06 6.48
C ASP A 368 24.76 7.86 5.30
N VAL A 369 24.28 8.20 4.10
CA VAL A 369 25.01 8.08 2.83
C VAL A 369 25.73 9.39 2.52
N GLY A 370 25.05 10.53 2.70
CA GLY A 370 25.56 11.86 2.41
C GLY A 370 24.47 12.83 1.99
N THR A 371 24.89 13.99 1.49
CA THR A 371 24.02 15.03 0.92
C THR A 371 24.33 15.17 -0.56
N PHE A 372 23.29 15.24 -1.37
CA PHE A 372 23.39 15.27 -2.84
C PHE A 372 22.45 16.33 -3.40
N THR A 373 22.82 16.88 -4.57
CA THR A 373 22.00 17.84 -5.30
C THR A 373 21.55 17.23 -6.62
N ASP A 374 20.30 17.49 -7.03
CA ASP A 374 19.63 17.05 -8.27
C ASP A 374 19.41 15.54 -8.41
N SER A 375 20.39 14.69 -8.10
CA SER A 375 20.27 13.24 -8.34
C SER A 375 21.23 12.42 -7.49
N TYR A 376 20.93 11.11 -7.39
CA TYR A 376 21.79 10.10 -6.78
C TYR A 376 21.89 8.87 -7.68
N GLU A 377 23.10 8.37 -7.91
CA GLU A 377 23.34 7.18 -8.72
C GLU A 377 23.49 5.94 -7.85
N VAL A 378 22.75 4.89 -8.17
CA VAL A 378 22.72 3.62 -7.43
C VAL A 378 23.09 2.49 -8.38
N THR A 379 24.06 1.66 -7.98
CA THR A 379 24.35 0.38 -8.65
C THR A 379 23.66 -0.75 -7.89
N LEU A 380 22.83 -1.50 -8.58
CA LEU A 380 22.01 -2.58 -8.06
C LEU A 380 22.50 -3.91 -8.64
N PRO A 381 23.02 -4.85 -7.84
CA PRO A 381 23.18 -6.23 -8.27
C PRO A 381 21.88 -6.82 -8.80
N LYS A 382 21.94 -7.98 -9.44
CA LYS A 382 20.75 -8.72 -9.82
C LYS A 382 19.81 -8.91 -8.63
N HIS A 383 18.51 -8.80 -8.84
CA HIS A 383 17.44 -9.00 -7.85
C HIS A 383 17.48 -8.05 -6.65
N ALA A 384 18.31 -7.01 -6.72
CA ALA A 384 18.54 -6.11 -5.58
C ALA A 384 17.51 -5.00 -5.47
N THR A 385 17.24 -4.61 -4.23
CA THR A 385 16.56 -3.36 -3.89
C THR A 385 17.43 -2.55 -2.94
N ARG A 386 17.44 -1.23 -3.12
CA ARG A 386 18.00 -0.28 -2.14
C ARG A 386 16.89 0.69 -1.73
N ILE A 387 16.81 0.93 -0.42
CA ILE A 387 15.76 1.80 0.14
C ILE A 387 16.42 2.88 0.95
N TYR A 388 16.02 4.11 0.66
CA TYR A 388 16.56 5.30 1.29
C TYR A 388 15.47 6.16 1.91
N ARG A 389 15.79 6.77 3.03
CA ARG A 389 15.09 7.95 3.53
C ARG A 389 15.79 9.19 2.98
N ALA A 390 15.01 10.08 2.39
CA ALA A 390 15.47 11.34 1.80
C ALA A 390 14.85 12.51 2.52
N GLU A 391 15.67 13.44 3.00
CA GLU A 391 15.25 14.69 3.60
C GLU A 391 15.80 15.85 2.78
N ALA A 392 14.92 16.64 2.16
CA ALA A 392 15.26 17.71 1.24
C ALA A 392 15.02 19.09 1.83
N GLU A 393 15.60 20.12 1.22
CA GLU A 393 15.31 21.51 1.58
C GLU A 393 13.89 21.93 1.17
N ARG A 394 13.41 21.44 0.04
CA ARG A 394 12.11 21.84 -0.51
C ARG A 394 11.35 20.66 -1.09
N ARG A 395 10.03 20.67 -0.89
CA ARG A 395 9.06 19.85 -1.61
C ARG A 395 8.62 20.60 -2.86
N ILE A 396 8.57 19.93 -4.02
CA ILE A 396 8.02 20.45 -5.27
C ILE A 396 6.77 19.67 -5.69
N GLU A 397 5.96 20.27 -6.56
CA GLU A 397 4.75 19.63 -7.06
C GLU A 397 5.09 18.54 -8.07
N ARG A 398 4.32 17.46 -8.05
CA ARG A 398 4.41 16.40 -9.05
C ARG A 398 3.72 16.86 -10.32
N VAL A 399 4.41 16.77 -11.45
CA VAL A 399 3.84 17.12 -12.76
C VAL A 399 3.06 15.95 -13.35
N ARG A 400 3.69 14.77 -13.44
CA ARG A 400 3.10 13.59 -14.11
C ARG A 400 2.50 12.60 -13.13
N TYR A 401 1.30 12.13 -13.47
CA TYR A 401 0.57 11.08 -12.76
C TYR A 401 0.18 10.01 -13.77
N GLU A 402 0.83 8.85 -13.72
CA GLU A 402 0.56 7.72 -14.60
C GLU A 402 -0.83 7.14 -14.35
N ALA A 403 -1.47 6.62 -15.41
CA ALA A 403 -2.84 6.10 -15.33
C ALA A 403 -2.94 4.86 -14.44
N GLU A 404 -1.95 4.00 -14.48
CA GLU A 404 -1.88 2.80 -13.64
C GLU A 404 -1.70 3.07 -12.15
N THR A 405 -1.34 4.31 -11.78
CA THR A 405 -1.34 4.76 -10.37
C THR A 405 -2.66 5.38 -9.94
N GLY A 406 -3.64 5.46 -10.84
CA GLY A 406 -4.97 5.98 -10.56
C GLY A 406 -5.85 4.96 -9.85
N TYR A 407 -6.92 5.45 -9.22
CA TYR A 407 -7.95 4.65 -8.58
C TYR A 407 -9.16 4.49 -9.50
N CYS A 408 -9.63 3.28 -9.67
CA CYS A 408 -10.91 2.98 -10.32
C CYS A 408 -11.86 2.28 -9.34
N SER A 409 -13.05 2.84 -9.13
CA SER A 409 -14.03 2.28 -8.19
C SER A 409 -14.57 0.91 -8.60
N ALA A 410 -14.47 0.55 -9.87
CA ALA A 410 -14.90 -0.75 -10.40
C ALA A 410 -13.76 -1.76 -10.54
N TYR A 411 -12.50 -1.37 -10.27
CA TYR A 411 -11.36 -2.25 -10.46
C TYR A 411 -11.49 -3.54 -9.65
N SER A 412 -11.23 -4.65 -10.32
CA SER A 412 -11.23 -5.99 -9.75
C SER A 412 -10.50 -6.92 -10.72
N GLU A 413 -9.68 -7.80 -10.23
CA GLU A 413 -9.01 -8.83 -11.06
C GLU A 413 -9.87 -10.06 -11.31
N ILE A 414 -10.98 -10.17 -10.59
CA ILE A 414 -11.94 -11.28 -10.73
C ILE A 414 -13.19 -10.91 -11.53
N THR A 415 -13.48 -9.62 -11.71
CA THR A 415 -14.62 -9.14 -12.49
C THR A 415 -14.13 -8.66 -13.86
N GLY A 416 -14.60 -9.29 -14.93
CA GLY A 416 -14.25 -8.88 -16.30
C GLY A 416 -14.95 -7.60 -16.76
N ASN A 417 -14.44 -7.01 -17.87
CA ASN A 417 -15.00 -5.82 -18.55
C ASN A 417 -15.04 -4.55 -17.68
N VAL A 418 -14.14 -4.43 -16.74
CA VAL A 418 -13.91 -3.22 -15.94
C VAL A 418 -12.48 -2.75 -16.16
N CYS A 419 -12.12 -1.59 -15.60
CA CYS A 419 -10.77 -1.05 -15.66
C CYS A 419 -9.72 -2.15 -15.49
N SER A 420 -8.76 -2.18 -16.39
CA SER A 420 -7.59 -3.06 -16.30
C SER A 420 -6.33 -2.28 -16.64
N TYR A 421 -5.24 -2.65 -16.00
CA TYR A 421 -3.92 -2.11 -16.26
C TYR A 421 -3.15 -3.11 -17.15
N SER A 422 -2.61 -2.63 -18.26
CA SER A 422 -1.93 -3.49 -19.22
C SER A 422 -0.66 -2.86 -19.75
N GLN A 423 0.34 -3.70 -20.04
CA GLN A 423 1.60 -3.26 -20.63
C GLN A 423 1.38 -2.65 -22.02
N SER A 424 2.11 -1.58 -22.31
CA SER A 424 2.11 -0.89 -23.60
C SER A 424 3.44 -0.16 -23.82
N SER A 425 4.23 -0.62 -24.75
CA SER A 425 5.54 -0.01 -25.07
C SER A 425 5.45 1.41 -25.64
N SER A 426 4.26 1.86 -26.05
CA SER A 426 4.04 3.22 -26.53
C SER A 426 3.64 4.21 -25.43
N CYS A 427 3.37 3.71 -24.23
CA CYS A 427 2.91 4.51 -23.10
C CYS A 427 4.05 4.89 -22.15
N SER A 428 3.85 5.99 -21.43
CA SER A 428 4.67 6.40 -20.32
C SER A 428 4.64 5.32 -19.23
N GLY A 429 5.75 5.09 -18.53
CA GLY A 429 5.82 4.04 -17.52
C GLY A 429 5.67 2.60 -18.05
N GLY A 430 5.39 2.43 -19.35
CA GLY A 430 5.21 1.12 -19.97
C GLY A 430 3.85 0.47 -19.78
N TYR A 431 2.88 1.18 -19.19
CA TYR A 431 1.53 0.70 -18.87
C TYR A 431 0.45 1.68 -19.33
N LYS A 432 -0.78 1.22 -19.34
CA LYS A 432 -1.99 2.03 -19.58
C LYS A 432 -3.18 1.49 -18.80
N ALA A 433 -4.15 2.35 -18.50
CA ALA A 433 -5.47 1.97 -17.99
C ALA A 433 -6.46 1.86 -19.15
N GLY A 434 -7.04 0.68 -19.36
CA GLY A 434 -8.02 0.40 -20.40
C GLY A 434 -9.37 -0.08 -19.85
N TRP A 435 -10.33 -0.39 -20.74
CA TRP A 435 -11.67 -0.88 -20.41
C TRP A 435 -12.50 0.05 -19.51
N LEU A 436 -12.19 1.35 -19.53
CA LEU A 436 -12.87 2.39 -18.77
C LEU A 436 -14.19 2.81 -19.42
N GLY A 437 -15.11 3.35 -18.62
CA GLY A 437 -16.41 3.86 -19.05
C GLY A 437 -17.59 2.90 -18.85
N ARG A 438 -18.74 3.18 -19.47
CA ARG A 438 -20.01 2.43 -19.40
C ARG A 438 -20.66 2.36 -18.01
N SER A 439 -20.05 2.94 -16.99
CA SER A 439 -20.56 2.99 -15.62
C SER A 439 -19.97 4.18 -14.87
N GLU A 440 -20.71 4.72 -13.92
CA GLU A 440 -20.24 5.77 -13.00
C GLU A 440 -19.04 5.30 -12.15
N LYS A 441 -18.94 4.00 -11.86
CA LYS A 441 -17.87 3.43 -11.05
C LYS A 441 -16.64 3.00 -11.86
N ASN A 442 -16.78 2.88 -13.19
CA ASN A 442 -15.70 2.47 -14.08
C ASN A 442 -14.99 3.69 -14.67
N ASP A 443 -14.48 4.53 -13.81
CA ASP A 443 -13.78 5.77 -14.05
C ASP A 443 -12.31 5.67 -13.63
N LEU A 444 -11.53 6.71 -13.85
CA LEU A 444 -10.16 6.79 -13.33
C LEU A 444 -9.99 8.08 -12.52
N GLN A 445 -9.41 7.97 -11.33
CA GLN A 445 -9.26 9.07 -10.39
C GLN A 445 -7.83 9.14 -9.86
N TRP A 446 -7.23 10.32 -9.86
CA TRP A 446 -6.03 10.64 -9.09
C TRP A 446 -6.46 11.45 -7.87
N ARG A 447 -6.47 10.82 -6.69
CA ARG A 447 -7.05 11.35 -5.45
C ARG A 447 -6.09 12.18 -4.60
N SER A 448 -4.82 12.25 -5.01
CA SER A 448 -3.76 12.90 -4.24
C SER A 448 -2.92 13.85 -5.12
N VAL A 449 -3.59 14.63 -5.96
CA VAL A 449 -2.95 15.67 -6.77
C VAL A 449 -2.67 16.88 -5.89
N TYR A 450 -1.40 17.10 -5.59
CA TYR A 450 -0.98 18.19 -4.71
C TYR A 450 -0.71 19.46 -5.51
N SER A 451 -1.28 20.58 -5.05
CA SER A 451 -0.96 21.93 -5.49
C SER A 451 -0.63 22.78 -4.25
N ARG A 452 0.51 23.46 -4.26
CA ARG A 452 0.93 24.29 -3.13
C ARG A 452 0.03 25.52 -2.96
N GLU A 453 -0.13 26.26 -4.06
CA GLU A 453 -0.80 27.57 -4.05
C GLU A 453 -2.21 27.53 -4.59
N GLY A 454 -2.60 26.47 -5.30
CA GLY A 454 -3.83 26.44 -6.09
C GLY A 454 -3.73 27.31 -7.34
N GLY A 455 -4.88 27.60 -7.97
CA GLY A 455 -5.00 28.45 -9.15
C GLY A 455 -5.08 27.67 -10.46
N GLU A 456 -4.77 28.33 -11.57
CA GLU A 456 -4.88 27.75 -12.91
C GLU A 456 -3.73 26.80 -13.24
N TYR A 457 -4.07 25.64 -13.79
CA TYR A 457 -3.15 24.62 -14.28
C TYR A 457 -3.47 24.21 -15.70
N LYS A 458 -2.44 23.89 -16.48
CA LYS A 458 -2.56 23.14 -17.72
C LYS A 458 -2.65 21.66 -17.37
N LEU A 459 -3.82 21.06 -17.59
CA LEU A 459 -4.01 19.61 -17.50
C LEU A 459 -3.84 19.02 -18.90
N THR A 460 -2.79 18.24 -19.11
CA THR A 460 -2.58 17.46 -20.34
C THR A 460 -2.94 16.00 -20.07
N ILE A 461 -3.84 15.44 -20.88
CA ILE A 461 -4.27 14.05 -20.82
C ILE A 461 -3.55 13.29 -21.94
N GLY A 462 -2.75 12.28 -21.59
CA GLY A 462 -2.21 11.25 -22.49
C GLY A 462 -3.24 10.13 -22.66
N TYR A 463 -3.58 9.78 -23.90
CA TYR A 463 -4.62 8.79 -24.17
C TYR A 463 -4.41 8.04 -25.48
N LEU A 464 -5.04 6.87 -25.62
CA LEU A 464 -5.04 6.06 -26.84
C LEU A 464 -6.47 5.76 -27.27
N SER A 465 -6.82 6.05 -28.53
CA SER A 465 -8.12 5.69 -29.09
C SER A 465 -8.09 5.64 -30.61
N GLY A 466 -8.51 4.52 -31.17
CA GLY A 466 -8.63 4.34 -32.64
C GLY A 466 -9.88 5.02 -33.23
N GLN A 467 -10.75 5.56 -32.39
CA GLN A 467 -11.99 6.24 -32.78
C GLN A 467 -12.31 7.37 -31.80
N SER A 468 -13.23 8.25 -32.16
CA SER A 468 -13.67 9.29 -31.21
C SER A 468 -14.39 8.68 -30.02
N ARG A 469 -13.85 8.90 -28.83
CA ARG A 469 -14.45 8.53 -27.54
C ARG A 469 -14.50 9.74 -26.62
N SER A 470 -15.59 9.85 -25.86
CA SER A 470 -15.79 10.97 -24.96
C SER A 470 -15.24 10.70 -23.58
N VAL A 471 -14.74 11.75 -22.92
CA VAL A 471 -14.33 11.74 -21.52
C VAL A 471 -14.75 13.03 -20.84
N THR A 472 -15.36 12.94 -19.68
CA THR A 472 -15.68 14.08 -18.81
C THR A 472 -14.56 14.25 -17.79
N VAL A 473 -14.00 15.45 -17.75
CA VAL A 473 -13.00 15.87 -16.75
C VAL A 473 -13.73 16.53 -15.59
N SER A 474 -13.41 16.10 -14.37
CA SER A 474 -13.91 16.71 -13.14
C SER A 474 -12.76 16.97 -12.17
N ILE A 475 -12.82 18.10 -11.46
CA ILE A 475 -11.87 18.47 -10.40
C ILE A 475 -12.67 18.61 -9.10
N ASN A 476 -12.26 17.89 -8.06
CA ASN A 476 -12.90 17.91 -6.73
C ASN A 476 -14.43 17.67 -6.81
N GLY A 477 -14.85 16.75 -7.70
CA GLY A 477 -16.24 16.39 -7.93
C GLY A 477 -17.02 17.36 -8.82
N LYS A 478 -16.44 18.48 -9.22
CA LYS A 478 -17.09 19.44 -10.14
C LYS A 478 -16.67 19.16 -11.58
N LYS A 479 -17.65 19.01 -12.47
CA LYS A 479 -17.40 18.88 -13.91
C LYS A 479 -16.75 20.15 -14.46
N VAL A 480 -15.63 19.98 -15.16
CA VAL A 480 -14.94 21.05 -15.89
C VAL A 480 -15.39 21.05 -17.35
N GLN A 481 -15.17 19.95 -18.06
CA GLN A 481 -15.44 19.86 -19.49
C GLN A 481 -15.64 18.40 -19.93
N THR A 482 -16.38 18.20 -21.02
CA THR A 482 -16.41 16.93 -21.76
C THR A 482 -15.61 17.10 -23.04
N LEU A 483 -14.69 16.16 -23.27
CA LEU A 483 -13.76 16.14 -24.41
C LEU A 483 -14.13 14.98 -25.34
N SER A 484 -13.92 15.16 -26.64
CA SER A 484 -13.92 14.08 -27.62
C SER A 484 -12.47 13.83 -28.05
N LEU A 485 -11.97 12.61 -27.85
CA LEU A 485 -10.58 12.24 -28.00
C LEU A 485 -10.43 11.15 -29.05
N ASN A 486 -9.47 11.32 -29.96
CA ASN A 486 -9.10 10.36 -31.00
C ASN A 486 -7.62 10.51 -31.33
N SER A 487 -6.81 9.50 -31.11
CA SER A 487 -5.39 9.47 -31.49
C SER A 487 -5.12 8.72 -32.80
N GLY A 488 -6.18 8.17 -33.40
CA GLY A 488 -6.13 7.41 -34.65
C GLY A 488 -5.71 5.94 -34.46
N SER A 489 -5.31 5.52 -33.25
CA SER A 489 -4.89 4.14 -32.95
C SER A 489 -4.89 3.88 -31.45
N PHE A 490 -5.08 2.61 -31.03
CA PHE A 490 -4.87 2.16 -29.65
C PHE A 490 -3.39 1.82 -29.33
N SER A 491 -2.50 2.05 -30.28
CA SER A 491 -1.03 1.91 -30.11
C SER A 491 -0.27 3.24 -30.25
N LYS A 492 -1.00 4.37 -30.35
CA LYS A 492 -0.41 5.71 -30.47
C LYS A 492 -0.99 6.63 -29.41
N VAL A 493 -0.12 7.20 -28.59
CA VAL A 493 -0.53 8.18 -27.58
C VAL A 493 -0.87 9.53 -28.23
N GLY A 494 -2.09 9.97 -28.03
CA GLY A 494 -2.56 11.32 -28.30
C GLY A 494 -2.47 12.17 -27.03
N ARG A 495 -2.48 13.51 -27.21
CA ARG A 495 -2.42 14.47 -26.11
C ARG A 495 -3.51 15.51 -26.24
N LYS A 496 -4.17 15.84 -25.15
CA LYS A 496 -5.16 16.91 -25.08
C LYS A 496 -4.93 17.76 -23.85
N THR A 497 -4.69 19.06 -24.06
CA THR A 497 -4.49 20.01 -22.96
C THR A 497 -5.72 20.88 -22.79
N ILE A 498 -6.12 21.10 -21.54
CA ILE A 498 -7.15 22.05 -21.11
C ILE A 498 -6.65 22.84 -19.90
N THR A 499 -7.27 23.98 -19.60
CA THR A 499 -7.04 24.71 -18.34
C THR A 499 -8.02 24.22 -17.29
N VAL A 500 -7.52 23.98 -16.07
CA VAL A 500 -8.30 23.60 -14.89
C VAL A 500 -7.89 24.45 -13.71
N GLU A 501 -8.76 24.56 -12.71
CA GLU A 501 -8.46 25.26 -11.45
C GLU A 501 -8.31 24.22 -10.31
N LEU A 502 -7.16 24.28 -9.61
CA LEU A 502 -6.89 23.48 -8.43
C LEU A 502 -7.02 24.34 -7.17
N GLN A 503 -7.43 23.71 -6.07
CA GLN A 503 -7.39 24.31 -4.74
C GLN A 503 -6.01 24.12 -4.12
N PRO A 504 -5.55 24.99 -3.21
CA PRO A 504 -4.38 24.69 -2.39
C PRO A 504 -4.54 23.39 -1.63
N GLY A 505 -3.49 22.57 -1.57
CA GLY A 505 -3.48 21.25 -0.95
C GLY A 505 -3.83 20.14 -1.94
N TYR A 506 -4.55 19.12 -1.48
CA TYR A 506 -4.83 17.92 -2.27
C TYR A 506 -6.14 18.03 -3.04
N ASN A 507 -6.05 17.67 -4.33
CA ASN A 507 -7.17 17.68 -5.27
C ASN A 507 -7.43 16.28 -5.82
N THR A 508 -8.64 16.05 -6.29
CA THR A 508 -9.00 14.87 -7.07
C THR A 508 -9.24 15.27 -8.52
N VAL A 509 -8.48 14.67 -9.42
CA VAL A 509 -8.75 14.72 -10.87
C VAL A 509 -9.45 13.44 -11.26
N ARG A 510 -10.63 13.54 -11.88
CA ARG A 510 -11.44 12.39 -12.29
C ARG A 510 -11.72 12.45 -13.79
N LEU A 511 -11.52 11.32 -14.48
CA LEU A 511 -11.90 11.11 -15.86
C LEU A 511 -12.98 10.02 -15.92
N SER A 512 -14.14 10.33 -16.52
CA SER A 512 -15.30 9.43 -16.51
C SER A 512 -16.15 9.52 -17.78
N ASN A 513 -16.85 8.43 -18.10
CA ASN A 513 -17.93 8.38 -19.07
C ASN A 513 -18.92 7.26 -18.73
N PRO A 514 -19.99 7.56 -18.00
CA PRO A 514 -20.93 6.52 -17.57
C PRO A 514 -21.74 5.88 -18.70
N SER A 515 -21.82 6.54 -19.85
CA SER A 515 -22.74 6.17 -20.93
C SER A 515 -22.07 5.34 -22.04
N SER A 516 -20.75 5.42 -22.20
CA SER A 516 -20.01 4.74 -23.27
C SER A 516 -18.56 4.50 -22.91
N ASP A 517 -17.82 3.81 -23.80
CA ASP A 517 -16.38 3.57 -23.64
C ASP A 517 -15.59 4.88 -23.57
N MET A 518 -14.62 4.90 -22.70
CA MET A 518 -13.57 5.91 -22.65
C MET A 518 -12.37 5.50 -23.54
N PRO A 519 -11.51 6.46 -23.95
CA PRO A 519 -10.17 6.13 -24.42
C PRO A 519 -9.40 5.32 -23.37
N ASP A 520 -8.42 4.53 -23.79
CA ASP A 520 -7.39 4.06 -22.86
C ASP A 520 -6.59 5.28 -22.41
N LEU A 521 -6.18 5.30 -21.16
CA LEU A 521 -5.45 6.40 -20.54
C LEU A 521 -4.01 6.01 -20.26
N ASP A 522 -3.10 6.94 -20.52
CA ASP A 522 -1.66 6.80 -20.31
C ASP A 522 -1.22 7.58 -19.06
N TYR A 523 -1.48 8.88 -19.02
CA TYR A 523 -1.14 9.76 -17.89
C TYR A 523 -1.97 11.03 -17.87
N ILE A 524 -1.83 11.77 -16.79
CA ILE A 524 -2.11 13.21 -16.76
C ILE A 524 -0.86 13.98 -16.36
N ASP A 525 -0.61 15.13 -17.03
CA ASP A 525 0.37 16.12 -16.60
C ASP A 525 -0.35 17.37 -16.08
N LEU A 526 0.14 17.93 -15.00
CA LEU A 526 -0.37 19.16 -14.38
C LEU A 526 0.76 20.15 -14.20
N GLU A 527 0.67 21.26 -14.90
CA GLU A 527 1.66 22.35 -14.86
C GLU A 527 0.96 23.66 -14.45
N PRO A 528 1.45 24.39 -13.44
CA PRO A 528 0.87 25.68 -13.08
C PRO A 528 0.97 26.65 -14.24
N VAL A 529 -0.09 27.41 -14.48
CA VAL A 529 -0.08 28.53 -15.43
C VAL A 529 0.63 29.69 -14.73
N VAL A 530 1.92 29.86 -15.01
CA VAL A 530 2.65 31.04 -14.52
C VAL A 530 2.08 32.26 -15.25
N PRO A 531 1.57 33.28 -14.55
CA PRO A 531 1.15 34.49 -15.21
C PRO A 531 2.31 35.08 -16.03
N THR A 532 2.11 35.21 -17.35
CA THR A 532 3.13 35.78 -18.26
C THR A 532 3.31 37.28 -18.11
N SER A 533 2.53 37.91 -17.26
CA SER A 533 2.73 39.32 -16.85
C SER A 533 3.19 39.32 -15.39
N ILE A 534 4.48 39.61 -15.19
CA ILE A 534 4.85 40.42 -14.05
C ILE A 534 4.22 41.78 -14.33
N THR A 535 2.98 42.01 -13.89
CA THR A 535 2.56 43.35 -13.56
C THR A 535 3.56 43.76 -12.51
N ALA A 536 4.52 44.64 -12.91
CA ALA A 536 5.35 45.32 -11.94
C ALA A 536 4.38 45.79 -10.85
N PRO A 537 4.62 45.51 -9.56
CA PRO A 537 3.75 46.00 -8.52
C PRO A 537 3.56 47.47 -8.83
N SER A 538 2.32 47.93 -9.02
CA SER A 538 2.00 49.34 -9.13
C SER A 538 2.72 49.97 -7.96
N ALA A 539 3.73 50.80 -8.26
CA ALA A 539 4.48 51.47 -7.23
C ALA A 539 3.43 52.10 -6.30
N PRO A 540 3.45 51.80 -4.99
CA PRO A 540 2.55 52.49 -4.10
C PRO A 540 2.75 53.96 -4.40
N GLU A 541 1.66 54.72 -4.62
CA GLU A 541 1.72 56.17 -4.71
C GLU A 541 2.48 56.62 -3.46
N SER A 542 3.78 56.84 -3.62
CA SER A 542 4.63 57.31 -2.55
C SER A 542 4.27 58.76 -2.34
N VAL A 543 3.45 59.03 -1.33
CA VAL A 543 3.54 60.35 -0.70
C VAL A 543 4.98 60.47 -0.19
N GLY A 544 5.80 61.13 -1.01
CA GLY A 544 7.24 61.07 -0.94
C GLY A 544 7.80 61.64 0.35
N ARG A 545 8.19 60.74 1.24
CA ARG A 545 9.21 61.07 2.23
C ARG A 545 10.55 60.47 1.77
N ALA A 546 11.49 61.30 1.45
CA ALA A 546 12.86 60.90 1.20
C ALA A 546 13.70 61.08 2.48
N TYR A 547 14.70 60.21 2.64
CA TYR A 547 15.61 60.25 3.79
C TYR A 547 17.05 60.28 3.30
N ASP A 548 17.94 60.96 4.03
CA ASP A 548 19.38 60.85 3.81
C ASP A 548 19.92 59.47 4.29
N LEU A 549 21.17 59.18 4.06
CA LEU A 549 21.80 57.91 4.48
C LEU A 549 21.88 57.73 6.01
N GLN A 550 21.60 58.75 6.78
CA GLN A 550 21.50 58.74 8.25
C GLN A 550 20.07 58.59 8.73
N GLY A 551 19.11 58.40 7.82
CA GLY A 551 17.68 58.19 8.15
C GLY A 551 16.92 59.46 8.49
N ARG A 552 17.45 60.66 8.21
CA ARG A 552 16.79 61.96 8.45
C ARG A 552 15.89 62.29 7.24
N PRO A 553 14.66 62.76 7.46
CA PRO A 553 13.80 63.17 6.36
C PRO A 553 14.37 64.34 5.61
N VAL A 554 14.40 64.30 4.27
CA VAL A 554 14.85 65.34 3.37
C VAL A 554 13.81 65.63 2.30
N ASP A 555 13.78 66.84 1.79
CA ASP A 555 12.94 67.16 0.65
C ASP A 555 13.53 66.54 -0.63
N ALA A 556 12.81 65.59 -1.22
CA ALA A 556 13.26 64.91 -2.41
C ALA A 556 13.52 65.82 -3.63
N ALA A 557 12.94 67.00 -3.66
CA ALA A 557 13.11 67.95 -4.77
C ALA A 557 14.42 68.77 -4.66
N THR A 558 14.95 68.99 -3.44
CA THR A 558 16.08 69.88 -3.19
C THR A 558 17.32 69.17 -2.65
N ALA A 559 17.21 67.92 -2.21
CA ALA A 559 18.32 67.15 -1.68
C ALA A 559 19.36 66.82 -2.76
N ARG A 560 20.65 66.94 -2.43
CA ARG A 560 21.80 66.57 -3.27
C ARG A 560 22.52 65.37 -2.65
N GLY A 561 22.95 64.41 -3.49
CA GLY A 561 23.64 63.18 -3.06
C GLY A 561 22.74 61.96 -3.05
N VAL A 562 23.16 60.91 -2.33
CA VAL A 562 22.37 59.66 -2.25
C VAL A 562 21.25 59.81 -1.22
N ILE A 563 20.02 59.68 -1.66
CA ILE A 563 18.80 59.68 -0.81
C ILE A 563 18.09 58.32 -0.92
N VAL A 564 17.32 57.98 0.08
CA VAL A 564 16.43 56.82 0.08
C VAL A 564 14.99 57.29 -0.09
N SER A 565 14.36 56.96 -1.21
CA SER A 565 12.97 57.32 -1.49
C SER A 565 12.26 56.06 -2.05
N GLY A 566 11.09 55.73 -1.51
CA GLY A 566 10.34 54.55 -1.92
C GLY A 566 11.11 53.24 -1.70
N GLY A 567 11.98 53.17 -0.69
CA GLY A 567 12.79 51.96 -0.41
C GLY A 567 14.04 51.80 -1.30
N CYS A 568 14.25 52.71 -2.28
CA CYS A 568 15.38 52.67 -3.20
C CYS A 568 16.39 53.78 -2.90
N LYS A 569 17.70 53.53 -3.10
CA LYS A 569 18.77 54.57 -3.08
C LYS A 569 18.79 55.27 -4.43
N VAL A 570 18.61 56.56 -4.42
CA VAL A 570 18.61 57.42 -5.63
C VAL A 570 19.71 58.45 -5.47
N LEU A 571 20.56 58.60 -6.47
CA LEU A 571 21.57 59.69 -6.54
C LEU A 571 20.90 60.91 -7.20
N ARG A 572 20.93 62.06 -6.57
CA ARG A 572 20.42 63.33 -7.09
C ARG A 572 21.43 64.47 -6.97
#